data_1e12bda4516572a55aa5ddd14a2b55a7
#
_entry.id   1e12bda4516572a55aa5ddd14a2b55a7
#
_cell.length_a   1.000
_cell.length_b   1.000
_cell.length_c   1.000
_cell.angle_alpha   90.00
_cell.angle_beta   90.00
_cell.angle_gamma   90.00
#
_symmetry.space_group_name_H-M   'P 1'
#
loop_
_entity.id
_entity.type
_entity.pdbx_description
1 polymer ?
#
loop_
_entity_poly.entity_id
_entity_poly.type
_entity_poly.pdbx_seq_one_letter_code
_entity_poly.pdbx_strand_id
1 'polypeptide(L)'
;MAKTFGQFIRSKRKQRMLKLNTFAKQIGISNVYLSYIETDKRPAPSRPILQRISAELQLNPDEESYMYSLAELSRRRVDFSDDVWSYVASRPYVYETLRLAAKNNISKEQWLAISRIIEIKKEYQDK
;
A
#
# COMPACT_ATOMS: atom_id res chain seq x y z
N MET A 1 -1.18 -1.53 12.59
CA MET A 1 -1.48 -0.56 11.54
C MET A 1 -1.70 -1.29 10.23
N ALA A 2 -2.78 -1.00 9.53
CA ALA A 2 -3.07 -1.63 8.25
C ALA A 2 -2.01 -1.25 7.20
N LYS A 3 -1.50 -2.24 6.45
CA LYS A 3 -0.42 -2.06 5.47
C LYS A 3 -0.93 -1.98 4.04
N THR A 4 -2.15 -2.48 3.78
CA THR A 4 -2.74 -2.50 2.45
C THR A 4 -4.10 -1.80 2.48
N PHE A 5 -4.57 -1.41 1.29
CA PHE A 5 -5.90 -0.82 1.16
C PHE A 5 -6.98 -1.76 1.68
N GLY A 6 -6.92 -3.03 1.30
CA GLY A 6 -7.90 -4.01 1.74
C GLY A 6 -7.94 -4.19 3.26
N GLN A 7 -6.76 -4.30 3.89
CA GLN A 7 -6.65 -4.40 5.34
C GLN A 7 -7.21 -3.17 6.04
N PHE A 8 -6.95 -2.00 5.50
CA PHE A 8 -7.43 -0.73 6.05
C PHE A 8 -8.96 -0.69 6.03
N ILE A 9 -9.57 -0.98 4.89
CA ILE A 9 -11.03 -0.96 4.74
C ILE A 9 -11.68 -1.98 5.66
N ARG A 10 -11.16 -3.20 5.67
CA ARG A 10 -11.68 -4.27 6.53
C ARG A 10 -11.61 -3.89 8.01
N SER A 11 -10.48 -3.35 8.44
CA SER A 11 -10.29 -2.92 9.83
C SER A 11 -11.28 -1.83 10.22
N LYS A 12 -11.43 -0.80 9.38
CA LYS A 12 -12.37 0.31 9.65
C LYS A 12 -13.82 -0.17 9.63
N ARG A 13 -14.17 -1.07 8.71
CA ARG A 13 -15.51 -1.66 8.66
C ARG A 13 -15.81 -2.42 9.95
N LYS A 14 -14.90 -3.26 10.41
CA LYS A 14 -15.07 -4.04 11.64
C LYS A 14 -15.14 -3.16 12.88
N GLN A 15 -14.34 -2.09 12.94
CA GLN A 15 -14.42 -1.13 14.04
C GLN A 15 -15.80 -0.50 14.17
N ARG A 16 -16.52 -0.35 13.05
CA ARG A 16 -17.88 0.17 13.02
C ARG A 16 -18.94 -0.93 13.13
N MET A 17 -18.51 -2.18 13.31
CA MET A 17 -19.41 -3.32 13.46
C MET A 17 -20.34 -3.49 12.25
N LEU A 18 -19.85 -3.13 11.06
CA LEU A 18 -20.60 -3.27 9.81
C LEU A 18 -20.35 -4.65 9.20
N LYS A 19 -21.40 -5.32 8.78
CA LYS A 19 -21.31 -6.57 8.04
C LYS A 19 -20.87 -6.28 6.60
N LEU A 20 -20.19 -7.24 5.98
CA LEU A 20 -19.68 -7.11 4.63
C LEU A 20 -20.78 -6.71 3.64
N ASN A 21 -21.90 -7.46 3.64
CA ASN A 21 -23.00 -7.22 2.72
C ASN A 21 -23.69 -5.87 2.95
N THR A 22 -23.84 -5.45 4.20
CA THR A 22 -24.42 -4.16 4.54
C THR A 22 -23.54 -3.02 4.00
N PHE A 23 -22.24 -3.10 4.25
CA PHE A 23 -21.31 -2.09 3.79
C PHE A 23 -21.22 -2.04 2.27
N ALA A 24 -21.16 -3.20 1.60
CA ALA A 24 -21.14 -3.28 0.14
C ALA A 24 -22.35 -2.56 -0.46
N LYS A 25 -23.53 -2.79 0.10
CA LYS A 25 -24.77 -2.14 -0.33
C LYS A 25 -24.70 -0.63 -0.15
N GLN A 26 -24.19 -0.16 1.00
CA GLN A 26 -24.07 1.26 1.31
C GLN A 26 -23.16 2.00 0.31
N ILE A 27 -22.10 1.36 -0.13
CA ILE A 27 -21.15 1.99 -1.06
C ILE A 27 -21.45 1.65 -2.53
N GLY A 28 -22.48 0.84 -2.80
CA GLY A 28 -22.95 0.58 -4.15
C GLY A 28 -22.15 -0.43 -4.95
N ILE A 29 -21.57 -1.44 -4.28
CA ILE A 29 -20.84 -2.53 -4.95
C ILE A 29 -21.36 -3.89 -4.47
N SER A 30 -21.00 -4.96 -5.19
CA SER A 30 -21.38 -6.31 -4.81
C SER A 30 -20.57 -6.82 -3.62
N ASN A 31 -21.12 -7.80 -2.90
CA ASN A 31 -20.43 -8.47 -1.80
C ASN A 31 -19.13 -9.13 -2.27
N VAL A 32 -19.18 -9.76 -3.44
CA VAL A 32 -18.02 -10.45 -4.02
C VAL A 32 -16.90 -9.47 -4.32
N TYR A 33 -17.26 -8.34 -4.92
CA TYR A 33 -16.27 -7.29 -5.25
C TYR A 33 -15.64 -6.72 -3.98
N LEU A 34 -16.47 -6.39 -2.96
CA LEU A 34 -15.93 -5.89 -1.69
C LEU A 34 -15.01 -6.92 -1.03
N SER A 35 -15.38 -8.20 -1.05
CA SER A 35 -14.54 -9.26 -0.50
C SER A 35 -13.17 -9.31 -1.20
N TYR A 36 -13.15 -9.18 -2.52
CA TYR A 36 -11.90 -9.17 -3.29
C TYR A 36 -11.04 -7.94 -2.97
N ILE A 37 -11.66 -6.78 -2.76
CA ILE A 37 -10.95 -5.56 -2.36
C ILE A 37 -10.34 -5.74 -0.96
N GLU A 38 -11.12 -6.25 -0.01
CA GLU A 38 -10.67 -6.42 1.38
C GLU A 38 -9.57 -7.47 1.53
N THR A 39 -9.48 -8.43 0.61
CA THR A 39 -8.44 -9.46 0.60
C THR A 39 -7.31 -9.15 -0.38
N ASP A 40 -7.29 -7.95 -0.93
CA ASP A 40 -6.27 -7.47 -1.87
C ASP A 40 -6.17 -8.29 -3.17
N LYS A 41 -7.21 -9.02 -3.53
CA LYS A 41 -7.32 -9.72 -4.81
C LYS A 41 -7.67 -8.78 -5.95
N ARG A 42 -8.21 -7.62 -5.65
CA ARG A 42 -8.51 -6.55 -6.59
C ARG A 42 -7.96 -5.24 -6.05
N PRO A 43 -7.51 -4.34 -6.94
CA PRO A 43 -7.05 -3.01 -6.52
C PRO A 43 -8.21 -2.17 -5.98
N ALA A 44 -7.89 -1.03 -5.39
CA ALA A 44 -8.87 -0.09 -4.87
C ALA A 44 -9.85 0.33 -5.98
N PRO A 45 -11.12 0.57 -5.61
CA PRO A 45 -12.14 0.96 -6.58
C PRO A 45 -11.95 2.41 -7.06
N SER A 46 -12.84 2.84 -7.95
CA SER A 46 -12.80 4.18 -8.53
C SER A 46 -13.00 5.26 -7.47
N ARG A 47 -12.60 6.49 -7.80
CA ARG A 47 -12.70 7.63 -6.88
C ARG A 47 -14.10 7.87 -6.33
N PRO A 48 -15.18 7.80 -7.12
CA PRO A 48 -16.54 7.94 -6.55
C PRO A 48 -16.86 6.91 -5.47
N ILE A 49 -16.41 5.67 -5.64
CA ILE A 49 -16.60 4.63 -4.62
C ILE A 49 -15.73 4.92 -3.40
N LEU A 50 -14.50 5.37 -3.59
CA LEU A 50 -13.62 5.77 -2.47
C LEU A 50 -14.24 6.88 -1.63
N GLN A 51 -14.87 7.86 -2.27
CA GLN A 51 -15.56 8.93 -1.57
C GLN A 51 -16.72 8.41 -0.73
N ARG A 52 -17.49 7.45 -1.26
CA ARG A 52 -18.56 6.80 -0.50
C ARG A 52 -18.03 6.00 0.68
N ILE A 53 -16.92 5.29 0.49
CA ILE A 53 -16.24 4.55 1.57
C ILE A 53 -15.85 5.50 2.69
N SER A 54 -15.22 6.62 2.36
CA SER A 54 -14.80 7.61 3.35
C SER A 54 -16.00 8.16 4.13
N ALA A 55 -17.09 8.48 3.44
CA ALA A 55 -18.31 8.99 4.06
C ALA A 55 -18.96 7.95 4.98
N GLU A 56 -19.14 6.73 4.50
CA GLU A 56 -19.80 5.66 5.28
C GLU A 56 -18.96 5.23 6.49
N LEU A 57 -17.64 5.20 6.36
CA LEU A 57 -16.75 4.89 7.47
C LEU A 57 -16.45 6.11 8.35
N GLN A 58 -16.95 7.29 7.99
CA GLN A 58 -16.74 8.54 8.71
C GLN A 58 -15.25 8.78 9.03
N LEU A 59 -14.42 8.64 8.01
CA LEU A 59 -12.98 8.84 8.15
C LEU A 59 -12.68 10.32 8.40
N ASN A 60 -11.76 10.58 9.33
CA ASN A 60 -11.25 11.93 9.51
C ASN A 60 -10.29 12.28 8.35
N PRO A 61 -9.87 13.57 8.19
CA PRO A 61 -9.00 13.96 7.08
C PRO A 61 -7.70 13.17 6.98
N ASP A 62 -7.07 12.83 8.10
CA ASP A 62 -5.83 12.05 8.11
C ASP A 62 -6.07 10.61 7.66
N GLU A 63 -7.13 9.99 8.14
CA GLU A 63 -7.53 8.65 7.74
C GLU A 63 -7.90 8.60 6.26
N GLU A 64 -8.63 9.59 5.79
CA GLU A 64 -9.01 9.69 4.37
C GLU A 64 -7.77 9.82 3.48
N SER A 65 -6.83 10.70 3.85
CA SER A 65 -5.58 10.86 3.13
C SER A 65 -4.78 9.56 3.09
N TYR A 66 -4.70 8.86 4.20
CA TYR A 66 -4.04 7.56 4.29
C TYR A 66 -4.72 6.53 3.38
N MET A 67 -6.05 6.49 3.39
CA MET A 67 -6.83 5.61 2.51
C MET A 67 -6.51 5.86 1.03
N TYR A 68 -6.48 7.12 0.60
CA TYR A 68 -6.15 7.46 -0.79
C TYR A 68 -4.73 7.05 -1.17
N SER A 69 -3.78 7.19 -0.26
CA SER A 69 -2.41 6.74 -0.47
C SER A 69 -2.33 5.23 -0.66
N LEU A 70 -3.01 4.47 0.19
CA LEU A 70 -3.06 3.02 0.06
C LEU A 70 -3.78 2.58 -1.23
N ALA A 71 -4.82 3.31 -1.62
CA ALA A 71 -5.53 3.05 -2.88
C ALA A 71 -4.60 3.20 -4.08
N GLU A 72 -3.81 4.27 -4.10
CA GLU A 72 -2.84 4.51 -5.17
C GLU A 72 -1.80 3.40 -5.24
N LEU A 73 -1.26 2.99 -4.11
CA LEU A 73 -0.30 1.88 -4.04
C LEU A 73 -0.90 0.57 -4.53
N SER A 74 -2.17 0.30 -4.21
CA SER A 74 -2.85 -0.92 -4.65
C SER A 74 -2.97 -1.00 -6.18
N ARG A 75 -3.15 0.15 -6.83
CA ARG A 75 -3.27 0.23 -8.28
C ARG A 75 -1.93 0.05 -8.99
N ARG A 76 -0.85 0.51 -8.37
CA ARG A 76 0.49 0.37 -8.93
C ARG A 76 1.06 -1.03 -8.82
N ARG A 77 0.46 -1.86 -7.97
CA ARG A 77 0.92 -3.23 -7.69
C ARG A 77 2.44 -3.29 -7.54
N VAL A 78 2.96 -2.64 -6.50
CA VAL A 78 4.36 -2.82 -6.15
C VAL A 78 4.47 -4.20 -5.49
N ASP A 79 4.39 -5.24 -6.32
CA ASP A 79 4.76 -6.58 -5.89
C ASP A 79 6.27 -6.66 -5.96
N PHE A 80 6.91 -6.64 -4.82
CA PHE A 80 8.33 -6.98 -4.78
C PHE A 80 8.48 -8.42 -5.27
N SER A 81 9.31 -8.60 -6.29
CA SER A 81 9.65 -9.94 -6.76
C SER A 81 10.26 -10.78 -5.63
N ASP A 82 10.17 -12.11 -5.75
CA ASP A 82 10.67 -13.01 -4.71
C ASP A 82 12.15 -12.80 -4.42
N ASP A 83 12.95 -12.47 -5.43
CA ASP A 83 14.38 -12.18 -5.26
C ASP A 83 14.61 -10.91 -4.42
N VAL A 84 13.80 -9.86 -4.60
CA VAL A 84 13.89 -8.65 -3.78
C VAL A 84 13.47 -8.95 -2.34
N TRP A 85 12.36 -9.67 -2.14
CA TRP A 85 11.93 -10.08 -0.81
C TRP A 85 13.00 -10.90 -0.08
N SER A 86 13.58 -11.89 -0.76
CA SER A 86 14.64 -12.73 -0.20
C SER A 86 15.88 -11.92 0.15
N TYR A 87 16.25 -10.98 -0.73
CA TYR A 87 17.38 -10.11 -0.50
C TYR A 87 17.20 -9.27 0.78
N VAL A 88 16.06 -8.62 0.92
CA VAL A 88 15.76 -7.78 2.09
C VAL A 88 15.64 -8.64 3.36
N ALA A 89 14.92 -9.76 3.28
CA ALA A 89 14.67 -10.64 4.43
C ALA A 89 15.97 -11.23 5.00
N SER A 90 16.95 -11.52 4.15
CA SER A 90 18.22 -12.11 4.59
C SER A 90 19.25 -11.08 5.06
N ARG A 91 18.96 -9.80 4.97
CA ARG A 91 19.88 -8.71 5.29
C ARG A 91 19.21 -7.66 6.19
N PRO A 92 19.25 -7.86 7.51
CA PRO A 92 18.59 -6.92 8.43
C PRO A 92 19.02 -5.47 8.25
N TYR A 93 20.29 -5.23 7.88
CA TYR A 93 20.82 -3.88 7.65
C TYR A 93 20.16 -3.19 6.45
N VAL A 94 19.71 -3.95 5.43
CA VAL A 94 18.97 -3.39 4.29
C VAL A 94 17.60 -2.93 4.75
N TYR A 95 16.88 -3.78 5.48
CA TYR A 95 15.56 -3.45 6.02
C TYR A 95 15.62 -2.22 6.92
N GLU A 96 16.60 -2.17 7.82
CA GLU A 96 16.78 -1.02 8.72
C GLU A 96 17.07 0.27 7.95
N THR A 97 17.87 0.18 6.89
CA THR A 97 18.20 1.33 6.04
C THR A 97 16.95 1.82 5.29
N LEU A 98 16.12 0.91 4.80
CA LEU A 98 14.85 1.27 4.15
C LEU A 98 13.90 1.97 5.12
N ARG A 99 13.81 1.47 6.37
CA ARG A 99 13.01 2.13 7.40
C ARG A 99 13.52 3.53 7.70
N LEU A 100 14.83 3.69 7.79
CA LEU A 100 15.46 4.99 8.01
C LEU A 100 15.17 5.95 6.87
N ALA A 101 15.26 5.48 5.63
CA ALA A 101 14.94 6.26 4.44
C ALA A 101 13.47 6.72 4.44
N ALA A 102 12.56 5.82 4.77
CA ALA A 102 11.14 6.14 4.85
C ALA A 102 10.87 7.21 5.92
N LYS A 103 11.53 7.10 7.08
CA LYS A 103 11.37 8.04 8.18
C LYS A 103 11.90 9.44 7.84
N ASN A 104 12.94 9.51 7.01
CA ASN A 104 13.61 10.77 6.66
C ASN A 104 13.23 11.30 5.28
N ASN A 105 12.24 10.71 4.62
CA ASN A 105 11.72 11.14 3.31
C ASN A 105 12.83 11.36 2.28
N ILE A 106 13.60 10.32 2.01
CA ILE A 106 14.67 10.37 1.02
C ILE A 106 14.11 10.82 -0.33
N SER A 107 14.73 11.82 -0.94
CA SER A 107 14.29 12.41 -2.20
C SER A 107 14.60 11.50 -3.40
N LYS A 108 13.96 11.80 -4.54
CA LYS A 108 14.24 11.11 -5.80
C LYS A 108 15.72 11.25 -6.19
N GLU A 109 16.30 12.44 -6.04
CA GLU A 109 17.70 12.69 -6.36
C GLU A 109 18.63 11.85 -5.49
N GLN A 110 18.32 11.71 -4.21
CA GLN A 110 19.11 10.88 -3.29
C GLN A 110 19.02 9.40 -3.68
N TRP A 111 17.84 8.90 -4.06
CA TRP A 111 17.69 7.53 -4.52
C TRP A 111 18.42 7.28 -5.83
N LEU A 112 18.41 8.25 -6.74
CA LEU A 112 19.18 8.15 -7.99
C LEU A 112 20.68 8.11 -7.73
N ALA A 113 21.18 8.86 -6.74
CA ALA A 113 22.58 8.80 -6.33
C ALA A 113 22.95 7.40 -5.80
N ILE A 114 22.07 6.79 -5.01
CA ILE A 114 22.26 5.41 -4.52
C ILE A 114 22.31 4.42 -5.69
N SER A 115 21.41 4.56 -6.67
CA SER A 115 21.41 3.74 -7.88
C SER A 115 22.74 3.81 -8.62
N ARG A 116 23.33 5.00 -8.73
CA ARG A 116 24.64 5.19 -9.39
C ARG A 116 25.76 4.45 -8.68
N ILE A 117 25.73 4.42 -7.36
CA ILE A 117 26.73 3.66 -6.57
C ILE A 117 26.65 2.17 -6.94
N ILE A 118 25.46 1.63 -7.08
CA ILE A 118 25.25 0.23 -7.45
C ILE A 118 25.74 -0.02 -8.88
N GLU A 119 25.45 0.87 -9.82
CA GLU A 119 25.88 0.77 -11.21
C GLU A 119 27.39 0.81 -11.34
N ILE A 120 28.06 1.69 -10.61
CA ILE A 120 29.53 1.78 -10.59
C ILE A 120 30.13 0.44 -10.14
N LYS A 121 29.59 -0.18 -9.10
CA LYS A 121 30.04 -1.49 -8.64
C LYS A 121 29.88 -2.55 -9.73
N LYS A 122 28.77 -2.54 -10.47
CA LYS A 122 28.52 -3.45 -11.57
C LYS A 122 29.60 -3.32 -12.66
N GLU A 123 29.96 -2.10 -13.04
CA GLU A 123 31.01 -1.84 -14.03
C GLU A 123 32.36 -2.43 -13.60
N TYR A 124 32.71 -2.29 -12.33
CA TYR A 124 33.96 -2.85 -11.79
C TYR A 124 33.98 -4.37 -11.78
N GLN A 125 32.83 -5.02 -11.64
CA GLN A 125 32.74 -6.48 -11.63
C GLN A 125 32.78 -7.09 -13.03
N ASP A 126 32.34 -6.36 -14.05
CA ASP A 126 32.30 -6.81 -15.45
C ASP A 126 33.66 -6.67 -16.15
N LYS A 127 34.66 -6.12 -15.47
CA LYS A 127 36.03 -6.07 -15.94
C LYS A 127 36.84 -7.20 -15.31
#